data_b5ba25667d64620452fbb75a65408442
#
_entry.id   b5ba25667d64620452fbb75a65408442
#
_cell.length_a   1.000
_cell.length_b   1.000
_cell.length_c   1.000
_cell.angle_alpha   90.00
_cell.angle_beta   90.00
_cell.angle_gamma   90.00
#
_symmetry.space_group_name_H-M   'P 1'
#
loop_
_entity.id
_entity.type
_entity.pdbx_description
1 polymer ?
#
loop_
_entity_poly.entity_id
_entity_poly.type
_entity_poly.pdbx_seq_one_letter_code
_entity_poly.pdbx_strand_id
1 'polypeptide(L)'
;FAETLDGRVKTLHPKVHAGILADLRLASHEAQLIDLGVTPFDLVVVNLYPFVETVASGAEGDAVIEQIDIGGPAMVRAAAKNAE
;
A
#
# COMPACT_ATOMS: atom_id res chain seq x y z
N PHE A 1 2.47 -12.93 6.91
CA PHE A 1 2.07 -13.58 5.65
C PHE A 1 3.32 -13.87 4.82
N ALA A 2 3.50 -15.13 4.44
CA ALA A 2 4.67 -15.54 3.69
C ALA A 2 4.64 -15.02 2.26
N GLU A 3 5.84 -14.77 1.71
CA GLU A 3 5.97 -14.41 0.31
C GLU A 3 5.33 -15.48 -0.59
N THR A 4 4.47 -15.05 -1.51
CA THR A 4 3.64 -15.94 -2.31
C THR A 4 3.68 -15.49 -3.76
N LEU A 5 3.58 -16.44 -4.68
CA LEU A 5 3.57 -16.19 -6.12
C LEU A 5 4.79 -15.36 -6.59
N ASP A 6 5.97 -15.75 -6.13
CA ASP A 6 7.25 -15.09 -6.46
C ASP A 6 7.25 -13.59 -6.11
N GLY A 7 6.63 -13.25 -5.00
CA GLY A 7 6.57 -11.88 -4.52
C GLY A 7 5.52 -11.00 -5.19
N ARG A 8 4.64 -11.57 -6.02
CA ARG A 8 3.57 -10.81 -6.66
C ARG A 8 2.53 -10.31 -5.67
N VAL A 9 2.34 -11.04 -4.57
CA VAL A 9 1.31 -10.73 -3.58
C VAL A 9 1.85 -9.71 -2.60
N LYS A 10 1.30 -8.51 -2.64
CA LYS A 10 1.51 -7.46 -1.65
C LYS A 10 0.24 -7.19 -0.87
N THR A 11 0.40 -6.52 0.26
CA THR A 11 -0.73 -6.28 1.13
C THR A 11 -1.77 -5.36 0.52
N LEU A 12 -3.01 -5.79 0.60
CA LEU A 12 -4.22 -4.99 0.49
C LEU A 12 -5.07 -5.22 1.74
N HIS A 13 -4.45 -5.72 2.81
CA HIS A 13 -5.16 -6.13 4.01
C HIS A 13 -5.88 -4.95 4.65
N PRO A 14 -7.17 -5.08 5.02
CA PRO A 14 -7.95 -3.99 5.60
C PRO A 14 -7.34 -3.38 6.86
N LYS A 15 -6.67 -4.17 7.69
CA LYS A 15 -6.01 -3.65 8.90
C LYS A 15 -4.89 -2.68 8.58
N VAL A 16 -4.08 -2.96 7.56
CA VAL A 16 -3.00 -2.06 7.13
C VAL A 16 -3.59 -0.75 6.61
N HIS A 17 -4.58 -0.85 5.72
CA HIS A 17 -5.23 0.33 5.18
C HIS A 17 -6.02 1.11 6.23
N ALA A 18 -6.59 0.45 7.23
CA ALA A 18 -7.22 1.13 8.36
C ALA A 18 -6.21 1.99 9.13
N GLY A 19 -5.01 1.47 9.37
CA GLY A 19 -3.95 2.23 10.02
C GLY A 19 -3.50 3.46 9.22
N ILE A 20 -3.58 3.40 7.88
CA ILE A 20 -3.26 4.53 7.00
C ILE A 20 -4.43 5.52 6.93
N LEU A 21 -5.66 5.03 6.80
CA LEU A 21 -6.84 5.83 6.47
C LEU A 21 -7.57 6.41 7.67
N ALA A 22 -7.29 5.96 8.90
CA ALA A 22 -7.99 6.47 10.07
C ALA A 22 -7.79 7.97 10.23
N ASP A 23 -8.88 8.69 10.41
CA ASP A 23 -8.84 10.11 10.74
C ASP A 23 -8.89 10.24 12.27
N LEU A 24 -7.73 10.54 12.85
CA LEU A 24 -7.59 10.62 14.31
C LEU A 24 -8.34 11.81 14.94
N ARG A 25 -8.85 12.72 14.12
CA ARG A 25 -9.74 13.80 14.59
C ARG A 25 -11.13 13.26 14.94
N LEU A 26 -11.47 12.06 14.47
CA LEU A 26 -12.77 11.43 14.71
C LEU A 26 -12.63 10.36 15.79
N ALA A 27 -13.35 10.55 16.91
CA ALA A 27 -13.36 9.59 18.01
C ALA A 27 -13.85 8.21 17.57
N SER A 28 -14.79 8.15 16.61
CA SER A 28 -15.28 6.88 16.08
C SER A 28 -14.20 6.09 15.36
N HIS A 29 -13.33 6.75 14.61
CA HIS A 29 -12.20 6.08 13.92
C HIS A 29 -11.20 5.55 14.94
N GLU A 30 -10.88 6.35 15.95
CA GLU A 30 -9.96 5.93 17.01
C GLU A 30 -10.48 4.69 17.75
N ALA A 31 -11.76 4.68 18.10
CA ALA A 31 -12.39 3.54 18.75
C ALA A 31 -12.37 2.28 17.86
N GLN A 32 -12.63 2.42 16.57
CA GLN A 32 -12.58 1.31 15.62
C GLN A 32 -11.18 0.74 15.45
N LEU A 33 -10.13 1.56 15.46
CA LEU A 33 -8.75 1.09 15.44
C LEU A 33 -8.45 0.24 16.68
N ILE A 34 -8.90 0.67 17.85
CA ILE A 34 -8.72 -0.10 19.08
C ILE A 34 -9.39 -1.46 18.96
N ASP A 35 -10.63 -1.51 18.48
CA ASP A 35 -11.36 -2.76 18.27
C ASP A 35 -10.68 -3.70 17.28
N LEU A 36 -10.05 -3.15 16.25
CA LEU A 36 -9.29 -3.92 15.26
C LEU A 36 -7.92 -4.36 15.78
N GLY A 37 -7.46 -3.80 16.89
CA GLY A 37 -6.11 -4.03 17.40
C GLY A 37 -5.04 -3.40 16.51
N VAL A 38 -5.33 -2.27 15.89
CA VAL A 38 -4.44 -1.57 14.95
C VAL A 38 -3.96 -0.27 15.54
N THR A 39 -2.64 -0.04 15.45
CA THR A 39 -2.04 1.26 15.75
C THR A 39 -1.96 2.09 14.47
N PRO A 40 -2.38 3.36 14.48
CA PRO A 40 -2.28 4.20 13.29
C PRO A 40 -0.83 4.45 12.90
N PHE A 41 -0.57 4.61 11.61
CA PHE A 41 0.76 4.91 11.10
C PHE A 41 1.02 6.42 11.12
N ASP A 42 2.21 6.80 11.58
CA ASP A 42 2.67 8.19 11.56
C ASP A 42 3.34 8.56 10.25
N LEU A 43 3.92 7.56 9.57
CA LEU A 43 4.68 7.75 8.35
C LEU A 43 4.49 6.54 7.43
N VAL A 44 4.25 6.81 6.17
CA VAL A 44 4.17 5.78 5.13
C VAL A 44 5.26 6.02 4.10
N VAL A 45 6.11 5.01 3.91
CA VAL A 45 7.17 5.02 2.90
C VAL A 45 6.94 3.87 1.95
N VAL A 46 6.84 4.16 0.66
CA VAL A 46 6.54 3.17 -0.36
C VAL A 46 7.55 3.26 -1.50
N ASN A 47 8.23 2.15 -1.77
CA ASN A 47 9.01 1.99 -2.98
C ASN A 47 8.13 1.33 -4.04
N LEU A 48 7.99 1.98 -5.18
CA LEU A 48 7.21 1.47 -6.29
C LEU A 48 8.08 0.64 -7.22
N TYR A 49 7.46 -0.28 -7.97
CA TYR A 49 8.15 -1.02 -9.00
C TYR A 49 8.67 -0.06 -10.09
N PRO A 50 9.86 -0.31 -10.65
CA PRO A 50 10.48 0.60 -11.63
C PRO A 50 9.88 0.41 -13.03
N PHE A 51 8.58 0.70 -13.22
CA PHE A 51 7.88 0.50 -14.49
C PHE A 51 8.49 1.30 -15.64
N VAL A 52 8.73 2.59 -15.41
CA VAL A 52 9.29 3.48 -16.44
C VAL A 52 10.70 3.02 -16.84
N GLU A 53 11.53 2.69 -15.86
CA GLU A 53 12.88 2.21 -16.12
C GLU A 53 12.88 0.87 -16.85
N THR A 54 11.96 -0.02 -16.51
CA THR A 54 11.81 -1.32 -17.16
C THR A 54 11.43 -1.14 -18.62
N VAL A 55 10.49 -0.27 -18.93
CA VAL A 55 10.11 0.06 -20.32
C VAL A 55 11.29 0.70 -21.06
N ALA A 56 11.96 1.67 -20.43
CA ALA A 56 13.09 2.38 -21.02
C ALA A 56 14.29 1.47 -21.31
N SER A 57 14.44 0.37 -20.57
CA SER A 57 15.51 -0.61 -20.80
C SER A 57 15.27 -1.53 -22.01
N GLY A 58 14.12 -1.37 -22.70
CA GLY A 58 13.76 -2.18 -23.86
C GLY A 58 13.03 -3.47 -23.51
N ALA A 59 12.64 -3.67 -22.24
CA ALA A 59 11.82 -4.83 -21.85
C ALA A 59 10.43 -4.76 -22.48
N GLU A 60 9.88 -5.91 -22.80
CA GLU A 60 8.58 -6.04 -23.46
C GLU A 60 7.76 -7.17 -22.83
N GLY A 61 6.44 -7.17 -23.11
CA GLY A 61 5.53 -8.25 -22.75
C GLY A 61 5.50 -8.52 -21.27
N ASP A 62 5.73 -9.77 -20.89
CA ASP A 62 5.57 -10.22 -19.51
C ASP A 62 6.46 -9.49 -18.51
N ALA A 63 7.66 -9.07 -18.91
CA ALA A 63 8.58 -8.34 -18.05
C ALA A 63 8.04 -6.96 -17.67
N VAL A 64 7.37 -6.28 -18.60
CA VAL A 64 6.73 -4.99 -18.35
C VAL A 64 5.47 -5.18 -17.49
N ILE A 65 4.64 -6.17 -17.82
CA ILE A 65 3.44 -6.48 -17.05
C ILE A 65 3.78 -6.77 -15.59
N GLU A 66 4.88 -7.48 -15.33
CA GLU A 66 5.31 -7.82 -13.98
C GLU A 66 5.64 -6.57 -13.14
N GLN A 67 5.95 -5.44 -13.77
CA GLN A 67 6.23 -4.18 -13.08
C GLN A 67 4.97 -3.34 -12.80
N ILE A 68 3.79 -3.85 -13.12
CA ILE A 68 2.54 -3.20 -12.72
C ILE A 68 2.32 -3.44 -11.23
N ASP A 69 2.43 -2.38 -10.46
CA ASP A 69 2.34 -2.43 -8.99
C ASP A 69 0.89 -2.19 -8.56
N ILE A 70 0.41 -2.95 -7.60
CA ILE A 70 -0.95 -2.85 -7.08
C ILE A 70 -0.95 -2.38 -5.63
N GLY A 71 -0.25 -3.09 -4.75
CA GLY A 71 -0.24 -2.80 -3.31
C GLY A 71 0.41 -1.46 -2.99
N GLY A 72 1.56 -1.17 -3.61
CA GLY A 72 2.27 0.09 -3.42
C GLY A 72 1.44 1.30 -3.78
N PRO A 73 0.90 1.41 -5.01
CA PRO A 73 0.03 2.51 -5.40
C PRO A 73 -1.21 2.64 -4.53
N ALA A 74 -1.82 1.53 -4.11
CA ALA A 74 -2.98 1.57 -3.21
C ALA A 74 -2.62 2.24 -1.87
N MET A 75 -1.48 1.90 -1.28
CA MET A 75 -1.00 2.51 -0.04
C MET A 75 -0.67 4.00 -0.22
N VAL A 76 -0.07 4.38 -1.34
CA VAL A 76 0.23 5.78 -1.67
C VAL A 76 -1.07 6.59 -1.78
N ARG A 77 -2.06 6.05 -2.46
CA ARG A 77 -3.37 6.72 -2.59
C ARG A 77 -4.05 6.89 -1.24
N ALA A 78 -3.98 5.85 -0.40
CA ALA A 78 -4.55 5.91 0.96
C ALA A 78 -3.85 6.98 1.81
N ALA A 79 -2.52 7.03 1.79
CA ALA A 79 -1.76 8.02 2.52
C ALA A 79 -2.06 9.45 2.03
N ALA A 80 -2.17 9.64 0.72
CA ALA A 80 -2.51 10.94 0.14
C ALA A 80 -3.91 11.42 0.53
N LYS A 81 -4.88 10.50 0.58
CA LYS A 81 -6.24 10.81 1.04
C LYS A 81 -6.25 11.28 2.48
N ASN A 82 -5.41 10.73 3.32
CA ASN A 82 -5.33 11.04 4.75
C ASN A 82 -4.08 11.88 5.05
N ALA A 83 -3.96 13.02 4.40
CA ALA A 83 -2.78 13.91 4.50
C ALA A 83 -2.71 14.71 5.80
N GLU A 84 -3.48 14.34 6.82
CA GLU A 84 -3.48 15.00 8.13
C GLU A 84 -2.48 14.36 9.12
#